data_09191867dbbee734d36ec6a11442e41c
#
_entry.id   09191867dbbee734d36ec6a11442e41c
#
_cell.length_a   1.000
_cell.length_b   1.000
_cell.length_c   1.000
_cell.angle_alpha   90.00
_cell.angle_beta   90.00
_cell.angle_gamma   90.00
#
_symmetry.space_group_name_H-M   'P 1'
#
loop_
_entity.id
_entity.type
_entity.pdbx_description
1 polymer ?
#
loop_
_entity_poly.entity_id
_entity_poly.type
_entity_poly.pdbx_seq_one_letter_code
_entity_poly.pdbx_strand_id
1 'polypeptide(L)'
;VNLVLIRYGRNNSGTGQNLGQGFVSLNHWDDRTGKKNSAEAIRKRALKYFSQFPDAQINVTLPASVNGLGATDGMDLWIQDINGQGEQFLDQSFKQLQQLGQKYSSFENLDKQSTDSKATLNVKIDHKQAMANGLNLNEINSTLSTAWGGTYVNDFIDRGRIKQVILQGDAPFRSKPEDLYSWSVRNNQNQMVPFSSFSTTSWGGTPSIVQRYMGYSALQLQANVVSGQSSGQAMKDIEQLVGQQEGLGLLWTGLSYQEQQSTNQAIWLYLISIAFIFLCLAALYESLRIPMAVMTAIP
;
A
#
# COMPACT_ATOMS: atom_id res chain seq x y z
N VAL A 1 17.86 -20.36 -2.50
CA VAL A 1 17.93 -18.91 -2.21
C VAL A 1 19.34 -18.47 -2.34
N ASN A 2 19.60 -17.43 -3.12
CA ASN A 2 20.95 -16.91 -3.37
C ASN A 2 21.30 -15.80 -2.37
N LEU A 3 20.38 -14.86 -2.15
CA LEU A 3 20.60 -13.72 -1.27
C LEU A 3 19.29 -13.38 -0.54
N VAL A 4 19.41 -12.98 0.72
CA VAL A 4 18.32 -12.39 1.50
C VAL A 4 18.83 -11.05 2.05
N LEU A 5 18.12 -9.97 1.72
CA LEU A 5 18.35 -8.65 2.26
C LEU A 5 17.14 -8.25 3.10
N ILE A 6 17.34 -7.92 4.36
CA ILE A 6 16.27 -7.46 5.25
C ILE A 6 16.55 -6.01 5.66
N ARG A 7 15.54 -5.17 5.56
CA ARG A 7 15.58 -3.77 5.98
C ARG A 7 14.53 -3.56 7.07
N TYR A 8 14.95 -3.00 8.18
CA TYR A 8 14.10 -2.69 9.32
C TYR A 8 13.70 -1.21 9.31
N GLY A 9 12.57 -0.92 9.95
CA GLY A 9 12.09 0.45 10.12
C GLY A 9 11.44 1.07 8.88
N ARG A 10 11.35 0.33 7.77
CA ARG A 10 10.79 0.83 6.52
C ARG A 10 10.26 -0.29 5.63
N ASN A 11 9.17 -0.04 4.93
CA ASN A 11 8.66 -0.84 3.82
C ASN A 11 8.17 0.07 2.67
N ASN A 12 7.46 -0.48 1.68
CA ASN A 12 6.90 0.29 0.57
C ASN A 12 5.81 1.28 1.00
N SER A 13 5.16 1.02 2.14
CA SER A 13 4.10 1.86 2.70
C SER A 13 4.62 2.98 3.63
N GLY A 14 5.94 3.07 3.89
CA GLY A 14 6.51 4.15 4.69
C GLY A 14 7.57 3.71 5.70
N THR A 15 7.76 4.54 6.73
CA THR A 15 8.73 4.32 7.82
C THR A 15 8.01 4.09 9.15
N GLY A 16 8.54 3.22 9.99
CA GLY A 16 8.01 2.94 11.33
C GLY A 16 8.77 1.79 12.00
N GLN A 17 8.88 1.85 13.33
CA GLN A 17 9.64 0.86 14.12
C GLN A 17 9.07 -0.57 13.99
N ASN A 18 7.78 -0.68 13.68
CA ASN A 18 7.07 -1.94 13.48
C ASN A 18 7.05 -2.41 12.01
N LEU A 19 7.81 -1.77 11.14
CA LEU A 19 7.86 -2.09 9.72
C LEU A 19 9.17 -2.74 9.34
N GLY A 20 9.09 -3.64 8.37
CA GLY A 20 10.25 -4.28 7.76
C GLY A 20 9.98 -4.64 6.30
N GLN A 21 11.03 -4.82 5.54
CA GLN A 21 10.98 -5.28 4.16
C GLN A 21 12.11 -6.25 3.88
N GLY A 22 11.79 -7.38 3.29
CA GLY A 22 12.77 -8.37 2.86
C GLY A 22 12.79 -8.51 1.34
N PHE A 23 13.98 -8.63 0.79
CA PHE A 23 14.19 -8.98 -0.61
C PHE A 23 14.89 -10.34 -0.65
N VAL A 24 14.27 -11.29 -1.34
CA VAL A 24 14.77 -12.66 -1.46
C VAL A 24 15.12 -12.91 -2.92
N SER A 25 16.40 -13.01 -3.21
CA SER A 25 16.88 -13.44 -4.53
C SER A 25 16.93 -14.96 -4.58
N LEU A 26 16.20 -15.53 -5.53
CA LEU A 26 16.21 -16.97 -5.78
C LEU A 26 17.41 -17.32 -6.67
N ASN A 27 17.84 -18.59 -6.64
CA ASN A 27 18.81 -19.11 -7.59
C ASN A 27 18.26 -18.98 -9.02
N HIS A 28 19.12 -19.07 -10.03
CA HIS A 28 18.72 -18.99 -11.43
C HIS A 28 17.63 -20.04 -11.75
N TRP A 29 16.75 -19.74 -12.69
CA TRP A 29 15.65 -20.65 -13.03
C TRP A 29 16.13 -21.99 -13.57
N ASP A 30 17.29 -22.05 -14.23
CA ASP A 30 17.89 -23.31 -14.70
C ASP A 30 18.27 -24.24 -13.55
N ASP A 31 18.67 -23.66 -12.40
CA ASP A 31 19.00 -24.42 -11.18
C ASP A 31 17.73 -24.79 -10.35
N ARG A 32 16.58 -24.25 -10.70
CA ARG A 32 15.30 -24.44 -10.01
C ARG A 32 14.27 -25.12 -10.89
N THR A 33 14.61 -26.27 -11.44
CA THR A 33 13.74 -27.02 -12.32
C THR A 33 12.50 -27.58 -11.61
N GLY A 34 11.39 -27.69 -12.35
CA GLY A 34 10.11 -28.26 -11.89
C GLY A 34 9.14 -27.24 -11.26
N LYS A 35 7.84 -27.51 -11.41
CA LYS A 35 6.74 -26.63 -10.97
C LYS A 35 6.77 -26.29 -9.48
N LYS A 36 7.29 -27.17 -8.63
CA LYS A 36 7.39 -26.96 -7.17
C LYS A 36 8.42 -25.88 -6.79
N ASN A 37 9.37 -25.61 -7.66
CA ASN A 37 10.46 -24.66 -7.46
C ASN A 37 10.25 -23.33 -8.20
N SER A 38 9.08 -23.15 -8.83
CA SER A 38 8.71 -21.86 -9.42
C SER A 38 8.61 -20.77 -8.33
N ALA A 39 8.84 -19.51 -8.70
CA ALA A 39 8.73 -18.38 -7.78
C ALA A 39 7.35 -18.32 -7.13
N GLU A 40 6.29 -18.57 -7.91
CA GLU A 40 4.91 -18.60 -7.43
C GLU A 40 4.67 -19.73 -6.41
N ALA A 41 5.18 -20.94 -6.66
CA ALA A 41 5.06 -22.04 -5.70
C ALA A 41 5.82 -21.76 -4.40
N ILE A 42 6.96 -21.08 -4.48
CA ILE A 42 7.73 -20.64 -3.32
C ILE A 42 6.96 -19.54 -2.55
N ARG A 43 6.38 -18.57 -3.24
CA ARG A 43 5.51 -17.53 -2.66
C ARG A 43 4.36 -18.14 -1.88
N LYS A 44 3.60 -19.04 -2.47
CA LYS A 44 2.48 -19.72 -1.82
C LYS A 44 2.90 -20.50 -0.56
N ARG A 45 4.03 -21.20 -0.60
CA ARG A 45 4.56 -21.90 0.59
C ARG A 45 5.00 -20.93 1.68
N ALA A 46 5.65 -19.83 1.30
CA ALA A 46 6.09 -18.81 2.23
C ALA A 46 4.89 -18.13 2.92
N LEU A 47 3.85 -17.75 2.17
CA LEU A 47 2.61 -17.20 2.72
C LEU A 47 1.96 -18.15 3.70
N LYS A 48 1.83 -19.45 3.35
CA LYS A 48 1.30 -20.47 4.23
C LYS A 48 2.13 -20.65 5.50
N TYR A 49 3.45 -20.54 5.41
CA TYR A 49 4.33 -20.60 6.57
C TYR A 49 4.17 -19.37 7.46
N PHE A 50 4.17 -18.19 6.87
CA PHE A 50 4.09 -16.94 7.61
C PHE A 50 2.71 -16.67 8.22
N SER A 51 1.63 -17.25 7.68
CA SER A 51 0.30 -17.15 8.30
C SER A 51 0.18 -17.81 9.68
N GLN A 52 1.20 -18.58 10.09
CA GLN A 52 1.28 -19.18 11.42
C GLN A 52 1.80 -18.23 12.50
N PHE A 53 2.31 -17.06 12.13
CA PHE A 53 2.85 -16.05 13.04
C PHE A 53 1.82 -14.96 13.30
N PRO A 54 1.12 -14.97 14.45
CA PRO A 54 0.09 -13.99 14.76
C PRO A 54 0.65 -12.60 15.08
N ASP A 55 1.94 -12.53 15.44
CA ASP A 55 2.60 -11.29 15.88
C ASP A 55 3.01 -10.37 14.74
N ALA A 56 2.94 -10.85 13.49
CA ALA A 56 3.37 -10.09 12.32
C ALA A 56 2.50 -10.39 11.10
N GLN A 57 2.05 -9.36 10.44
CA GLN A 57 1.42 -9.47 9.13
C GLN A 57 2.51 -9.45 8.05
N ILE A 58 2.82 -10.62 7.48
CA ILE A 58 3.86 -10.79 6.47
C ILE A 58 3.22 -11.06 5.12
N ASN A 59 3.39 -10.14 4.19
CA ASN A 59 2.97 -10.31 2.79
C ASN A 59 4.18 -10.68 1.92
N VAL A 60 3.99 -11.63 1.02
CA VAL A 60 5.03 -12.10 0.09
C VAL A 60 4.54 -11.85 -1.33
N THR A 61 5.20 -10.94 -2.02
CA THR A 61 4.83 -10.54 -3.39
C THR A 61 5.95 -10.87 -4.37
N LEU A 62 5.61 -11.09 -5.62
CA LEU A 62 6.56 -11.15 -6.71
C LEU A 62 6.73 -9.74 -7.32
N PRO A 63 7.90 -9.43 -7.89
CA PRO A 63 8.08 -8.19 -8.61
C PRO A 63 7.16 -8.15 -9.84
N ALA A 64 6.76 -6.95 -10.27
CA ALA A 64 6.00 -6.78 -11.50
C ALA A 64 6.74 -7.39 -12.70
N SER A 65 5.99 -8.01 -13.61
CA SER A 65 6.54 -8.65 -14.80
C SER A 65 7.24 -7.66 -15.73
N VAL A 66 6.86 -6.39 -15.69
CA VAL A 66 7.48 -5.30 -16.44
C VAL A 66 7.91 -4.18 -15.49
N ASN A 67 9.19 -3.87 -15.49
CA ASN A 67 9.73 -2.78 -14.67
C ASN A 67 9.08 -1.44 -15.04
N GLY A 68 8.58 -0.72 -14.02
CA GLY A 68 7.95 0.59 -14.20
C GLY A 68 6.43 0.57 -14.40
N LEU A 69 5.83 -0.62 -14.58
CA LEU A 69 4.38 -0.77 -14.72
C LEU A 69 3.74 -1.46 -13.50
N GLY A 70 4.11 -1.05 -12.31
CA GLY A 70 3.62 -1.58 -11.04
C GLY A 70 4.75 -1.89 -10.07
N ALA A 71 4.44 -2.03 -8.80
CA ALA A 71 5.41 -2.40 -7.77
C ALA A 71 5.54 -3.93 -7.61
N THR A 72 4.45 -4.64 -7.87
CA THR A 72 4.34 -6.10 -7.70
C THR A 72 3.53 -6.69 -8.84
N ASP A 73 3.61 -8.02 -9.00
CA ASP A 73 2.76 -8.76 -9.93
C ASP A 73 1.31 -8.77 -9.42
N GLY A 74 0.35 -8.62 -10.33
CA GLY A 74 -1.07 -8.55 -10.01
C GLY A 74 -1.78 -7.34 -10.64
N MET A 75 -3.05 -7.17 -10.30
CA MET A 75 -3.87 -6.05 -10.74
C MET A 75 -3.77 -4.92 -9.72
N ASP A 76 -3.28 -3.75 -10.16
CA ASP A 76 -3.17 -2.54 -9.34
C ASP A 76 -4.33 -1.58 -9.63
N LEU A 77 -5.01 -1.14 -8.58
CA LEU A 77 -6.13 -0.22 -8.69
C LEU A 77 -6.17 0.78 -7.53
N TRP A 78 -6.84 1.89 -7.75
CA TRP A 78 -7.18 2.86 -6.72
C TRP A 78 -8.70 2.92 -6.54
N ILE A 79 -9.16 2.84 -5.30
CA ILE A 79 -10.51 3.26 -4.94
C ILE A 79 -10.46 4.68 -4.40
N GLN A 80 -11.41 5.52 -4.84
CA GLN A 80 -11.45 6.94 -4.54
C GLN A 80 -12.74 7.30 -3.83
N ASP A 81 -12.63 8.18 -2.84
CA ASP A 81 -13.80 8.83 -2.23
C ASP A 81 -14.19 10.05 -3.07
N ILE A 82 -15.19 9.88 -3.95
CA ILE A 82 -15.65 10.93 -4.85
C ILE A 82 -16.46 12.00 -4.11
N ASN A 83 -17.15 11.61 -3.04
CA ASN A 83 -18.06 12.46 -2.31
C ASN A 83 -17.41 13.20 -1.12
N GLY A 84 -16.13 12.94 -0.84
CA GLY A 84 -15.40 13.58 0.27
C GLY A 84 -15.85 13.15 1.65
N GLN A 85 -16.28 11.90 1.80
CA GLN A 85 -16.75 11.33 3.08
C GLN A 85 -15.61 10.99 4.05
N GLY A 86 -14.37 10.96 3.54
CA GLY A 86 -13.15 10.83 4.35
C GLY A 86 -12.64 9.39 4.51
N GLU A 87 -11.55 9.26 5.26
CA GLU A 87 -10.82 8.00 5.41
C GLU A 87 -11.63 6.86 6.04
N GLN A 88 -12.50 7.19 7.00
CA GLN A 88 -13.34 6.18 7.65
C GLN A 88 -14.28 5.50 6.65
N PHE A 89 -14.82 6.27 5.72
CA PHE A 89 -15.63 5.75 4.63
C PHE A 89 -14.80 4.80 3.73
N LEU A 90 -13.61 5.21 3.33
CA LEU A 90 -12.73 4.38 2.50
C LEU A 90 -12.35 3.06 3.20
N ASP A 91 -12.02 3.10 4.49
CA ASP A 91 -11.69 1.89 5.26
C ASP A 91 -12.90 0.96 5.44
N GLN A 92 -14.09 1.51 5.67
CA GLN A 92 -15.33 0.72 5.75
C GLN A 92 -15.68 0.09 4.40
N SER A 93 -15.60 0.89 3.34
CA SER A 93 -15.83 0.42 1.97
C SER A 93 -14.84 -0.68 1.58
N PHE A 94 -13.57 -0.52 1.90
CA PHE A 94 -12.56 -1.57 1.67
C PHE A 94 -12.92 -2.88 2.37
N LYS A 95 -13.32 -2.84 3.64
CA LYS A 95 -13.75 -4.04 4.38
C LYS A 95 -14.96 -4.71 3.74
N GLN A 96 -15.93 -3.92 3.26
CA GLN A 96 -17.09 -4.44 2.55
C GLN A 96 -16.69 -5.07 1.20
N LEU A 97 -15.83 -4.40 0.42
CA LEU A 97 -15.30 -4.93 -0.83
C LEU A 97 -14.55 -6.25 -0.61
N GLN A 98 -13.76 -6.34 0.45
CA GLN A 98 -13.03 -7.56 0.81
C GLN A 98 -13.99 -8.72 1.14
N GLN A 99 -15.05 -8.47 1.88
CA GLN A 99 -16.08 -9.47 2.21
C GLN A 99 -16.88 -9.92 0.97
N LEU A 100 -17.33 -8.96 0.17
CA LEU A 100 -18.10 -9.24 -1.03
C LEU A 100 -17.24 -9.87 -2.13
N GLY A 101 -15.97 -9.49 -2.20
CA GLY A 101 -14.99 -10.02 -3.16
C GLY A 101 -14.78 -11.54 -3.01
N GLN A 102 -14.94 -12.10 -1.82
CA GLN A 102 -14.85 -13.55 -1.58
C GLN A 102 -15.87 -14.39 -2.37
N LYS A 103 -16.94 -13.76 -2.89
CA LYS A 103 -17.95 -14.43 -3.73
C LYS A 103 -17.49 -14.63 -5.17
N TYR A 104 -16.47 -13.93 -5.59
CA TYR A 104 -15.94 -14.01 -6.95
C TYR A 104 -14.80 -15.02 -7.02
N SER A 105 -14.77 -15.82 -8.06
CA SER A 105 -13.74 -16.84 -8.27
C SER A 105 -12.67 -16.43 -9.27
N SER A 106 -12.74 -15.22 -9.82
CA SER A 106 -11.84 -14.72 -10.85
C SER A 106 -10.55 -14.12 -10.28
N PHE A 107 -10.58 -13.62 -9.06
CA PHE A 107 -9.42 -13.04 -8.39
C PHE A 107 -9.26 -13.57 -6.97
N GLU A 108 -8.00 -13.63 -6.51
CA GLU A 108 -7.63 -13.89 -5.12
C GLU A 108 -7.57 -12.55 -4.39
N ASN A 109 -7.96 -12.50 -3.16
CA ASN A 109 -7.84 -11.41 -2.19
C ASN A 109 -7.71 -9.99 -2.79
N LEU A 110 -8.51 -9.11 -2.26
CA LEU A 110 -8.33 -7.68 -2.48
C LEU A 110 -7.54 -7.15 -1.28
N ASP A 111 -6.28 -6.79 -1.49
CA ASP A 111 -5.36 -6.38 -0.44
C ASP A 111 -5.04 -4.89 -0.51
N LYS A 112 -5.01 -4.26 0.65
CA LYS A 112 -4.62 -2.85 0.79
C LYS A 112 -3.09 -2.73 0.74
N GLN A 113 -2.58 -1.85 -0.10
CA GLN A 113 -1.14 -1.57 -0.21
C GLN A 113 -0.61 -0.65 0.90
N SER A 114 -1.49 -0.04 1.68
CA SER A 114 -1.12 0.79 2.83
C SER A 114 -1.16 -0.01 4.12
N THR A 115 -0.36 0.39 5.10
CA THR A 115 -0.42 -0.15 6.46
C THR A 115 -1.69 0.29 7.15
N ASP A 116 -2.28 -0.59 7.94
CA ASP A 116 -3.41 -0.25 8.80
C ASP A 116 -3.07 0.88 9.78
N SER A 117 -4.13 1.48 10.31
CA SER A 117 -4.05 2.50 11.34
C SER A 117 -3.17 2.04 12.51
N LYS A 118 -2.18 2.85 12.89
CA LYS A 118 -1.35 2.57 14.06
C LYS A 118 -2.08 2.99 15.32
N ALA A 119 -1.96 2.18 16.37
CA ALA A 119 -2.33 2.62 17.70
C ALA A 119 -1.50 3.84 18.07
N THR A 120 -2.16 4.94 18.38
CA THR A 120 -1.54 6.24 18.65
C THR A 120 -2.02 6.73 20.01
N LEU A 121 -1.08 7.15 20.85
CA LEU A 121 -1.40 7.84 22.08
C LEU A 121 -1.63 9.33 21.78
N ASN A 122 -2.88 9.76 21.84
CA ASN A 122 -3.25 11.15 21.68
C ASN A 122 -3.06 11.88 23.00
N VAL A 123 -2.22 12.90 23.03
CA VAL A 123 -2.01 13.78 24.16
C VAL A 123 -2.78 15.08 23.90
N LYS A 124 -3.87 15.29 24.63
CA LYS A 124 -4.65 16.52 24.54
C LYS A 124 -4.18 17.50 25.59
N ILE A 125 -3.70 18.66 25.16
CA ILE A 125 -3.24 19.73 26.04
C ILE A 125 -4.39 20.72 26.27
N ASP A 126 -4.69 21.01 27.55
CA ASP A 126 -5.57 22.08 27.90
C ASP A 126 -4.81 23.42 27.88
N HIS A 127 -5.01 24.18 26.82
CA HIS A 127 -4.31 25.44 26.58
C HIS A 127 -4.61 26.49 27.67
N LYS A 128 -5.83 26.49 28.23
CA LYS A 128 -6.19 27.43 29.30
C LYS A 128 -5.43 27.15 30.58
N GLN A 129 -5.37 25.88 30.97
CA GLN A 129 -4.62 25.46 32.16
C GLN A 129 -3.12 25.63 31.97
N ALA A 130 -2.59 25.30 30.77
CA ALA A 130 -1.17 25.50 30.46
C ALA A 130 -0.78 26.98 30.60
N MET A 131 -1.57 27.91 30.02
CA MET A 131 -1.33 29.34 30.12
C MET A 131 -1.47 29.86 31.57
N ALA A 132 -2.46 29.39 32.31
CA ALA A 132 -2.66 29.75 33.74
C ALA A 132 -1.47 29.34 34.60
N ASN A 133 -0.80 28.24 34.26
CA ASN A 133 0.43 27.77 34.91
C ASN A 133 1.71 28.45 34.39
N GLY A 134 1.59 29.42 33.48
CA GLY A 134 2.73 30.14 32.91
C GLY A 134 3.56 29.31 31.95
N LEU A 135 2.99 28.29 31.32
CA LEU A 135 3.66 27.41 30.38
C LEU A 135 3.60 27.98 28.94
N ASN A 136 4.69 27.78 28.19
CA ASN A 136 4.77 28.06 26.78
C ASN A 136 4.54 26.76 25.97
N LEU A 137 3.71 26.82 24.93
CA LEU A 137 3.43 25.67 24.08
C LEU A 137 4.68 25.09 23.39
N ASN A 138 5.66 25.95 23.07
CA ASN A 138 6.91 25.49 22.47
C ASN A 138 7.72 24.63 23.46
N GLU A 139 7.76 25.01 24.75
CA GLU A 139 8.44 24.24 25.79
C GLU A 139 7.72 22.89 26.04
N ILE A 140 6.38 22.88 26.03
CA ILE A 140 5.60 21.66 26.13
C ILE A 140 5.93 20.71 24.97
N ASN A 141 5.88 21.21 23.73
CA ASN A 141 6.16 20.42 22.54
C ASN A 141 7.62 19.94 22.50
N SER A 142 8.56 20.80 22.85
CA SER A 142 9.99 20.45 22.91
C SER A 142 10.25 19.35 23.95
N THR A 143 9.65 19.45 25.13
CA THR A 143 9.78 18.44 26.18
C THR A 143 9.20 17.09 25.74
N LEU A 144 7.99 17.10 25.14
CA LEU A 144 7.38 15.87 24.58
C LEU A 144 8.24 15.26 23.46
N SER A 145 8.69 16.08 22.51
CA SER A 145 9.51 15.62 21.41
C SER A 145 10.81 15.00 21.91
N THR A 146 11.48 15.63 22.88
CA THR A 146 12.74 15.12 23.43
C THR A 146 12.51 13.86 24.25
N ALA A 147 11.52 13.88 25.15
CA ALA A 147 11.29 12.76 26.07
C ALA A 147 10.82 11.50 25.34
N TRP A 148 9.90 11.63 24.38
CA TRP A 148 9.23 10.49 23.72
C TRP A 148 9.73 10.23 22.31
N GLY A 149 10.00 11.28 21.52
CA GLY A 149 10.43 11.18 20.13
C GLY A 149 11.94 11.08 19.94
N GLY A 150 12.68 11.70 20.86
CA GLY A 150 14.12 11.91 20.73
C GLY A 150 14.46 13.17 19.93
N THR A 151 15.46 13.90 20.42
CA THR A 151 15.97 15.12 19.79
C THR A 151 17.41 14.90 19.35
N TYR A 152 17.69 15.19 18.09
CA TYR A 152 19.06 15.24 17.58
C TYR A 152 19.80 16.43 18.19
N VAL A 153 20.97 16.14 18.78
CA VAL A 153 21.81 17.14 19.48
C VAL A 153 22.99 17.53 18.61
N ASN A 154 23.75 16.54 18.15
CA ASN A 154 24.98 16.76 17.35
C ASN A 154 25.46 15.46 16.71
N ASP A 155 26.51 15.55 15.89
CA ASP A 155 27.21 14.41 15.33
C ASP A 155 28.59 14.22 15.99
N PHE A 156 29.08 13.00 15.96
CA PHE A 156 30.48 12.68 16.29
C PHE A 156 31.05 11.66 15.31
N ILE A 157 32.37 11.63 15.19
CA ILE A 157 33.07 10.68 14.32
C ILE A 157 33.57 9.51 15.16
N ASP A 158 33.12 8.31 14.83
CA ASP A 158 33.63 7.06 15.40
C ASP A 158 34.10 6.12 14.28
N ARG A 159 35.37 5.76 14.33
CA ARG A 159 36.02 4.86 13.35
C ARG A 159 35.78 5.29 11.89
N GLY A 160 35.88 6.60 11.61
CA GLY A 160 35.70 7.17 10.26
C GLY A 160 34.25 7.23 9.78
N ARG A 161 33.29 6.98 10.66
CA ARG A 161 31.83 7.12 10.34
C ARG A 161 31.22 8.21 11.21
N ILE A 162 30.39 9.03 10.60
CA ILE A 162 29.58 10.03 11.30
C ILE A 162 28.43 9.30 11.99
N LYS A 163 28.29 9.52 13.30
CA LYS A 163 27.21 8.99 14.13
C LYS A 163 26.48 10.14 14.80
N GLN A 164 25.17 10.02 14.87
CA GLN A 164 24.28 11.03 15.48
C GLN A 164 24.18 10.81 16.99
N VAL A 165 24.17 11.91 17.73
CA VAL A 165 23.84 11.94 19.16
C VAL A 165 22.36 12.29 19.29
N ILE A 166 21.58 11.38 19.81
CA ILE A 166 20.15 11.57 20.05
C ILE A 166 19.88 11.53 21.55
N LEU A 167 19.25 12.58 22.06
CA LEU A 167 18.77 12.66 23.44
C LEU A 167 17.32 12.20 23.50
N GLN A 168 17.02 11.22 24.34
CA GLN A 168 15.67 10.68 24.52
C GLN A 168 15.44 10.23 25.94
N GLY A 169 14.21 10.25 26.43
CA GLY A 169 13.85 9.64 27.71
C GLY A 169 14.12 8.14 27.70
N ASP A 170 14.56 7.59 28.83
CA ASP A 170 14.79 6.15 28.93
C ASP A 170 13.48 5.36 28.87
N ALA A 171 13.53 4.11 28.40
CA ALA A 171 12.36 3.26 28.14
C ALA A 171 11.39 3.14 29.33
N PRO A 172 11.83 2.99 30.58
CA PRO A 172 10.93 2.90 31.73
C PRO A 172 10.05 4.15 31.94
N PHE A 173 10.43 5.29 31.37
CA PHE A 173 9.74 6.57 31.54
C PHE A 173 8.92 7.01 30.32
N ARG A 174 8.77 6.13 29.29
CA ARG A 174 8.01 6.42 28.07
C ARG A 174 7.32 5.20 27.46
N SER A 175 7.20 4.10 28.20
CA SER A 175 6.63 2.85 27.70
C SER A 175 5.11 2.75 27.88
N LYS A 176 4.54 3.52 28.81
CA LYS A 176 3.12 3.51 29.17
C LYS A 176 2.52 4.91 29.08
N PRO A 177 1.21 5.04 28.82
CA PRO A 177 0.54 6.35 28.83
C PRO A 177 0.73 7.13 30.13
N GLU A 178 0.75 6.42 31.25
CA GLU A 178 0.88 7.00 32.60
C GLU A 178 2.26 7.62 32.83
N ASP A 179 3.29 7.14 32.11
CA ASP A 179 4.65 7.68 32.22
C ASP A 179 4.71 9.16 31.80
N LEU A 180 3.75 9.62 30.97
CA LEU A 180 3.64 11.03 30.60
C LEU A 180 3.50 11.92 31.84
N TYR A 181 2.78 11.48 32.84
CA TYR A 181 2.50 12.27 34.05
C TYR A 181 3.70 12.38 35.00
N SER A 182 4.74 11.59 34.78
CA SER A 182 6.01 11.71 35.54
C SER A 182 6.92 12.81 34.99
N TRP A 183 6.64 13.31 33.79
CA TRP A 183 7.37 14.40 33.17
C TRP A 183 6.83 15.76 33.58
N SER A 184 7.69 16.78 33.56
CA SER A 184 7.34 18.15 33.92
C SER A 184 7.93 19.13 32.93
N VAL A 185 7.28 20.25 32.72
CA VAL A 185 7.70 21.35 31.84
C VAL A 185 8.03 22.56 32.72
N ARG A 186 9.09 23.28 32.37
CA ARG A 186 9.48 24.49 33.07
C ARG A 186 8.59 25.66 32.65
N ASN A 187 8.02 26.38 33.62
CA ASN A 187 7.25 27.58 33.36
C ASN A 187 8.12 28.85 33.31
N ASN A 188 7.50 30.01 33.03
CA ASN A 188 8.14 31.32 32.97
C ASN A 188 8.73 31.81 34.29
N GLN A 189 8.36 31.17 35.41
CA GLN A 189 8.89 31.42 36.76
C GLN A 189 9.97 30.40 37.17
N ASN A 190 10.48 29.60 36.24
CA ASN A 190 11.44 28.50 36.49
C ASN A 190 10.92 27.36 37.38
N GLN A 191 9.60 27.26 37.59
CA GLN A 191 9.01 26.15 38.31
C GLN A 191 8.66 24.98 37.39
N MET A 192 8.78 23.75 37.89
CA MET A 192 8.46 22.54 37.16
C MET A 192 6.98 22.22 37.34
N VAL A 193 6.23 22.21 36.24
CA VAL A 193 4.80 21.91 36.19
C VAL A 193 4.59 20.54 35.55
N PRO A 194 3.96 19.57 36.28
CA PRO A 194 3.77 18.22 35.74
C PRO A 194 2.71 18.18 34.64
N PHE A 195 2.88 17.28 33.65
CA PHE A 195 1.92 17.10 32.57
C PHE A 195 0.51 16.75 33.04
N SER A 196 0.39 16.10 34.19
CA SER A 196 -0.91 15.75 34.78
C SER A 196 -1.81 16.96 35.08
N SER A 197 -1.23 18.16 35.24
CA SER A 197 -2.00 19.37 35.57
C SER A 197 -2.63 20.06 34.36
N PHE A 198 -2.20 19.75 33.12
CA PHE A 198 -2.68 20.45 31.93
C PHE A 198 -2.88 19.51 30.71
N SER A 199 -2.71 18.21 30.87
CA SER A 199 -2.89 17.28 29.76
C SER A 199 -3.70 16.04 30.12
N THR A 200 -4.34 15.45 29.10
CA THR A 200 -5.04 14.16 29.18
C THR A 200 -4.60 13.26 28.03
N THR A 201 -4.58 11.96 28.26
CA THR A 201 -4.19 10.97 27.25
C THR A 201 -5.38 10.11 26.86
N SER A 202 -5.43 9.71 25.59
CA SER A 202 -6.40 8.75 25.08
C SER A 202 -5.79 7.92 23.95
N TRP A 203 -6.12 6.64 23.91
CA TRP A 203 -5.74 5.81 22.77
C TRP A 203 -6.64 6.12 21.57
N GLY A 204 -6.02 6.18 20.40
CA GLY A 204 -6.69 6.33 19.12
C GLY A 204 -5.99 5.55 18.04
N GLY A 205 -6.55 5.56 16.83
CA GLY A 205 -5.93 5.05 15.63
C GLY A 205 -5.63 6.21 14.68
N THR A 206 -4.41 6.28 14.19
CA THR A 206 -4.04 7.25 13.16
C THR A 206 -3.55 6.49 11.93
N PRO A 207 -4.07 6.78 10.73
CA PRO A 207 -3.59 6.16 9.52
C PRO A 207 -2.10 6.48 9.34
N SER A 208 -1.33 5.48 8.96
CA SER A 208 0.12 5.64 8.76
C SER A 208 0.44 6.53 7.57
N ILE A 209 -0.41 6.48 6.54
CA ILE A 209 -0.28 7.24 5.30
C ILE A 209 -1.68 7.63 4.84
N VAL A 210 -1.85 8.90 4.52
CA VAL A 210 -3.03 9.45 3.83
C VAL A 210 -2.63 9.64 2.38
N GLN A 211 -3.34 8.96 1.49
CA GLN A 211 -3.03 9.01 0.06
C GLN A 211 -4.14 9.74 -0.70
N ARG A 212 -3.73 10.47 -1.72
CA ARG A 212 -4.64 11.07 -2.70
C ARG A 212 -4.21 10.64 -4.09
N TYR A 213 -5.18 10.32 -4.91
CA TYR A 213 -4.96 10.00 -6.31
C TYR A 213 -5.92 10.81 -7.18
N MET A 214 -5.38 11.52 -8.19
CA MET A 214 -6.14 12.44 -9.06
C MET A 214 -6.99 13.48 -8.27
N GLY A 215 -6.48 13.94 -7.10
CA GLY A 215 -7.14 14.97 -6.27
C GLY A 215 -8.11 14.44 -5.21
N TYR A 216 -8.56 13.19 -5.30
CA TYR A 216 -9.45 12.55 -4.34
C TYR A 216 -8.68 11.78 -3.27
N SER A 217 -9.23 11.69 -2.06
CA SER A 217 -8.75 10.74 -1.07
C SER A 217 -8.89 9.32 -1.61
N ALA A 218 -7.85 8.51 -1.50
CA ALA A 218 -7.82 7.23 -2.18
C ALA A 218 -7.05 6.16 -1.42
N LEU A 219 -7.39 4.89 -1.64
CA LEU A 219 -6.65 3.73 -1.20
C LEU A 219 -6.14 2.94 -2.40
N GLN A 220 -4.86 2.61 -2.37
CA GLN A 220 -4.28 1.70 -3.35
C GLN A 220 -4.57 0.26 -2.94
N LEU A 221 -5.16 -0.49 -3.87
CA LEU A 221 -5.48 -1.90 -3.70
C LEU A 221 -4.77 -2.73 -4.75
N GLN A 222 -4.55 -3.98 -4.39
CA GLN A 222 -3.99 -5.00 -5.26
C GLN A 222 -4.84 -6.27 -5.20
N ALA A 223 -5.04 -6.90 -6.35
CA ALA A 223 -5.65 -8.22 -6.44
C ALA A 223 -4.86 -9.12 -7.38
N ASN A 224 -4.84 -10.42 -7.12
CA ASN A 224 -4.21 -11.40 -8.00
C ASN A 224 -5.28 -12.18 -8.76
N VAL A 225 -5.01 -12.46 -10.02
CA VAL A 225 -5.90 -13.31 -10.83
C VAL A 225 -5.76 -14.76 -10.38
N VAL A 226 -6.88 -15.47 -10.20
CA VAL A 226 -6.85 -16.91 -9.91
C VAL A 226 -6.24 -17.65 -11.09
N SER A 227 -5.36 -18.61 -10.79
CA SER A 227 -4.66 -19.37 -11.84
C SER A 227 -5.64 -20.03 -12.81
N GLY A 228 -5.52 -19.73 -14.10
CA GLY A 228 -6.39 -20.21 -15.16
C GLY A 228 -7.61 -19.32 -15.47
N GLN A 229 -7.78 -18.22 -14.75
CA GLN A 229 -8.81 -17.21 -15.04
C GLN A 229 -8.24 -16.08 -15.91
N SER A 230 -9.12 -15.34 -16.58
CA SER A 230 -8.76 -14.18 -17.38
C SER A 230 -8.63 -12.93 -16.50
N SER A 231 -7.55 -12.16 -16.68
CA SER A 231 -7.36 -10.85 -16.06
C SER A 231 -8.48 -9.87 -16.43
N GLY A 232 -8.87 -9.84 -17.69
CA GLY A 232 -9.98 -9.00 -18.14
C GLY A 232 -11.32 -9.34 -17.49
N GLN A 233 -11.59 -10.62 -17.16
CA GLN A 233 -12.80 -10.99 -16.42
C GLN A 233 -12.68 -10.57 -14.96
N ALA A 234 -11.52 -10.78 -14.33
CA ALA A 234 -11.27 -10.36 -12.96
C ALA A 234 -11.40 -8.83 -12.81
N MET A 235 -10.92 -8.05 -13.78
CA MET A 235 -11.10 -6.60 -13.80
C MET A 235 -12.57 -6.19 -13.87
N LYS A 236 -13.37 -6.82 -14.73
CA LYS A 236 -14.80 -6.55 -14.82
C LYS A 236 -15.55 -6.89 -13.53
N ASP A 237 -15.18 -8.00 -12.90
CA ASP A 237 -15.78 -8.41 -11.62
C ASP A 237 -15.47 -7.41 -10.51
N ILE A 238 -14.24 -6.86 -10.47
CA ILE A 238 -13.85 -5.80 -9.53
C ILE A 238 -14.58 -4.49 -9.85
N GLU A 239 -14.72 -4.11 -11.13
CA GLU A 239 -15.50 -2.94 -11.54
C GLU A 239 -16.96 -3.04 -11.08
N GLN A 240 -17.58 -4.21 -11.29
CA GLN A 240 -18.93 -4.48 -10.83
C GLN A 240 -19.04 -4.43 -9.30
N LEU A 241 -18.05 -4.98 -8.60
CA LEU A 241 -18.00 -5.00 -7.13
C LEU A 241 -17.92 -3.58 -6.56
N VAL A 242 -17.03 -2.72 -7.09
CA VAL A 242 -16.88 -1.33 -6.65
C VAL A 242 -18.09 -0.49 -7.06
N GLY A 243 -18.66 -0.72 -8.25
CA GLY A 243 -19.84 -0.01 -8.73
C GLY A 243 -21.12 -0.26 -7.92
N GLN A 244 -21.16 -1.27 -7.04
CA GLN A 244 -22.25 -1.50 -6.10
C GLN A 244 -22.23 -0.55 -4.90
N GLN A 245 -21.14 0.19 -4.70
CA GLN A 245 -21.00 1.11 -3.58
C GLN A 245 -21.06 2.56 -4.05
N GLU A 246 -22.05 3.29 -3.58
CA GLU A 246 -22.20 4.71 -3.90
C GLU A 246 -21.06 5.54 -3.30
N GLY A 247 -20.55 6.49 -4.09
CA GLY A 247 -19.49 7.39 -3.65
C GLY A 247 -18.07 6.86 -3.83
N LEU A 248 -17.89 5.61 -4.31
CA LEU A 248 -16.60 5.09 -4.68
C LEU A 248 -16.33 5.25 -6.18
N GLY A 249 -15.14 5.76 -6.49
CA GLY A 249 -14.53 5.69 -7.82
C GLY A 249 -13.50 4.58 -7.90
N LEU A 250 -13.31 4.02 -9.09
CA LEU A 250 -12.25 3.05 -9.38
C LEU A 250 -11.38 3.56 -10.52
N LEU A 251 -10.07 3.47 -10.35
CA LEU A 251 -9.09 3.74 -11.39
C LEU A 251 -8.05 2.61 -11.44
N TRP A 252 -7.86 2.07 -12.61
CA TRP A 252 -6.80 1.11 -12.88
C TRP A 252 -5.45 1.81 -13.05
N THR A 253 -4.38 1.17 -12.61
CA THR A 253 -3.01 1.67 -12.75
C THR A 253 -2.06 0.55 -13.17
N GLY A 254 -0.84 0.92 -13.54
CA GLY A 254 0.18 -0.04 -13.92
C GLY A 254 -0.19 -0.88 -15.14
N LEU A 255 0.07 -2.17 -15.05
CA LEU A 255 -0.24 -3.13 -16.12
C LEU A 255 -1.74 -3.25 -16.40
N SER A 256 -2.59 -3.17 -15.36
CA SER A 256 -4.04 -3.27 -15.50
C SER A 256 -4.63 -2.14 -16.36
N TYR A 257 -4.10 -0.93 -16.19
CA TYR A 257 -4.48 0.21 -17.05
C TYR A 257 -4.08 -0.02 -18.52
N GLN A 258 -2.87 -0.55 -18.76
CA GLN A 258 -2.40 -0.87 -20.10
C GLN A 258 -3.24 -1.97 -20.74
N GLU A 259 -3.61 -2.99 -19.98
CA GLU A 259 -4.47 -4.08 -20.44
C GLU A 259 -5.85 -3.58 -20.84
N GLN A 260 -6.45 -2.72 -20.01
CA GLN A 260 -7.75 -2.11 -20.31
C GLN A 260 -7.70 -1.28 -21.61
N GLN A 261 -6.65 -0.49 -21.80
CA GLN A 261 -6.46 0.28 -23.03
C GLN A 261 -6.25 -0.60 -24.26
N SER A 262 -5.42 -1.64 -24.13
CA SER A 262 -5.12 -2.56 -25.22
C SER A 262 -6.36 -3.32 -25.69
N THR A 263 -7.23 -3.74 -24.78
CA THR A 263 -8.46 -4.44 -25.11
C THR A 263 -9.39 -3.58 -25.96
N ASN A 264 -9.49 -2.30 -25.67
CA ASN A 264 -10.34 -1.37 -26.44
C ASN A 264 -9.77 -1.08 -27.85
N GLN A 265 -8.43 -1.13 -28.01
CA GLN A 265 -7.79 -0.89 -29.30
C GLN A 265 -7.78 -2.15 -30.18
N ALA A 266 -7.76 -3.34 -29.60
CA ALA A 266 -7.65 -4.61 -30.30
C ALA A 266 -8.79 -4.78 -31.35
N ILE A 267 -10.01 -4.41 -31.02
CA ILE A 267 -11.16 -4.53 -31.92
C ILE A 267 -10.93 -3.74 -33.22
N TRP A 268 -10.48 -2.50 -33.11
CA TRP A 268 -10.19 -1.67 -34.27
C TRP A 268 -9.04 -2.18 -35.10
N LEU A 269 -7.98 -2.70 -34.45
CA LEU A 269 -6.84 -3.32 -35.14
C LEU A 269 -7.26 -4.58 -35.91
N TYR A 270 -8.13 -5.41 -35.33
CA TYR A 270 -8.70 -6.57 -36.02
C TYR A 270 -9.51 -6.18 -37.23
N LEU A 271 -10.43 -5.19 -37.11
CA LEU A 271 -11.24 -4.72 -38.24
C LEU A 271 -10.36 -4.15 -39.37
N ILE A 272 -9.35 -3.35 -39.03
CA ILE A 272 -8.41 -2.81 -40.03
C ILE A 272 -7.61 -3.93 -40.69
N SER A 273 -7.13 -4.91 -39.93
CA SER A 273 -6.39 -6.05 -40.46
C SER A 273 -7.22 -6.89 -41.40
N ILE A 274 -8.48 -7.17 -41.03
CA ILE A 274 -9.43 -7.90 -41.88
C ILE A 274 -9.71 -7.11 -43.16
N ALA A 275 -9.93 -5.81 -43.09
CA ALA A 275 -10.14 -4.96 -44.26
C ALA A 275 -8.90 -4.94 -45.17
N PHE A 276 -7.70 -4.87 -44.60
CA PHE A 276 -6.46 -4.89 -45.35
C PHE A 276 -6.24 -6.22 -46.05
N ILE A 277 -6.47 -7.35 -45.36
CA ILE A 277 -6.38 -8.70 -45.96
C ILE A 277 -7.39 -8.83 -47.12
N PHE A 278 -8.63 -8.35 -46.92
CA PHE A 278 -9.65 -8.34 -47.95
C PHE A 278 -9.19 -7.57 -49.20
N LEU A 279 -8.63 -6.36 -49.01
CA LEU A 279 -8.12 -5.55 -50.13
C LEU A 279 -6.94 -6.21 -50.86
N CYS A 280 -6.02 -6.80 -50.11
CA CYS A 280 -4.90 -7.55 -50.71
C CYS A 280 -5.39 -8.74 -51.55
N LEU A 281 -6.35 -9.50 -51.04
CA LEU A 281 -6.96 -10.61 -51.78
C LEU A 281 -7.73 -10.13 -53.00
N ALA A 282 -8.48 -9.03 -52.89
CA ALA A 282 -9.21 -8.44 -54.02
C ALA A 282 -8.28 -7.98 -55.15
N ALA A 283 -7.12 -7.38 -54.79
CA ALA A 283 -6.11 -6.98 -55.74
C ALA A 283 -5.40 -8.19 -56.40
N LEU A 284 -5.14 -9.26 -55.63
CA LEU A 284 -4.48 -10.47 -56.13
C LEU A 284 -5.38 -11.27 -57.06
N TYR A 285 -6.65 -11.38 -56.78
CA TYR A 285 -7.61 -12.16 -57.56
C TYR A 285 -8.40 -11.35 -58.60
N GLU A 286 -8.16 -10.05 -58.69
CA GLU A 286 -8.89 -9.12 -59.56
C GLU A 286 -10.44 -9.28 -59.47
N SER A 287 -10.91 -9.71 -58.32
CA SER A 287 -12.32 -10.04 -58.07
C SER A 287 -12.68 -9.78 -56.61
N LEU A 288 -13.88 -9.24 -56.39
CA LEU A 288 -14.40 -9.06 -55.02
C LEU A 288 -15.14 -10.30 -54.45
N ARG A 289 -15.54 -11.24 -55.36
CA ARG A 289 -16.30 -12.44 -54.96
C ARG A 289 -15.44 -13.50 -54.31
N ILE A 290 -14.20 -13.69 -54.76
CA ILE A 290 -13.29 -14.69 -54.25
C ILE A 290 -12.84 -14.33 -52.82
N PRO A 291 -12.38 -13.10 -52.53
CA PRO A 291 -12.07 -12.69 -51.15
C PRO A 291 -13.23 -12.84 -50.19
N MET A 292 -14.45 -12.46 -50.58
CA MET A 292 -15.65 -12.67 -49.77
C MET A 292 -15.86 -14.14 -49.37
N ALA A 293 -15.69 -15.07 -50.32
CA ALA A 293 -15.83 -16.50 -50.09
C ALA A 293 -14.71 -17.01 -49.11
N VAL A 294 -13.48 -16.53 -49.27
CA VAL A 294 -12.34 -16.87 -48.39
C VAL A 294 -12.59 -16.34 -46.98
N MET A 295 -13.07 -15.09 -46.86
CA MET A 295 -13.33 -14.48 -45.55
C MET A 295 -14.46 -15.17 -44.78
N THR A 296 -15.46 -15.71 -45.45
CA THR A 296 -16.54 -16.49 -44.80
C THR A 296 -16.12 -17.90 -44.36
N ALA A 297 -14.96 -18.40 -44.86
CA ALA A 297 -14.41 -19.67 -44.43
C ALA A 297 -13.49 -19.56 -43.20
N ILE A 298 -13.18 -18.36 -42.74
CA ILE A 298 -12.41 -18.13 -41.51
C ILE A 298 -13.37 -18.34 -40.30
N PRO A 299 -13.05 -19.26 -39.35
CA PRO A 299 -13.88 -19.60 -38.23
C PRO A 299 -13.98 -18.46 -37.20
#